data_de932a5f003ec12e8806b6a9f67f90df
#
_entry.id   de932a5f003ec12e8806b6a9f67f90df
#
_cell.length_a   1.000
_cell.length_b   1.000
_cell.length_c   1.000
_cell.angle_alpha   90.00
_cell.angle_beta   90.00
_cell.angle_gamma   90.00
#
_symmetry.space_group_name_H-M   'P 1'
#
loop_
_entity.id
_entity.type
_entity.pdbx_description
1 polymer ?
#
loop_
_entity_poly.entity_id
_entity_poly.type
_entity_poly.pdbx_seq_one_letter_code
_entity_poly.pdbx_strand_id
1 'polypeptide(L)'
;MHAWGTALLRIWLGLLFVMHGYLGAVLLGPEAIAGYTTRMGFPASAGVGLGWYLIAAHLVGGALLVIGLWTRAAALVNVPVIASAVFLLHLRQGFFMSSAGGYEFTLTVLVATLAVMLLGPGALSVDHAISDRRLDVAMRMP
;
A
#
# COMPACT_ATOMS: atom_id res chain seq x y z
N MET A 1 21.56 10.37 3.65
CA MET A 1 21.29 8.92 3.82
C MET A 1 19.81 8.61 4.09
N HIS A 2 19.09 9.37 4.92
CA HIS A 2 17.66 9.11 5.19
C HIS A 2 16.79 9.06 3.93
N ALA A 3 16.95 9.98 2.98
CA ALA A 3 16.14 10.02 1.77
C ALA A 3 16.28 8.76 0.89
N TRP A 4 17.45 8.13 0.87
CA TRP A 4 17.69 6.89 0.12
C TRP A 4 17.07 5.67 0.80
N GLY A 5 17.13 5.60 2.14
CA GLY A 5 16.47 4.53 2.90
C GLY A 5 14.96 4.57 2.70
N THR A 6 14.35 5.77 2.75
CA THR A 6 12.93 5.96 2.48
C THR A 6 12.57 5.57 1.05
N ALA A 7 13.39 5.95 0.05
CA ALA A 7 13.17 5.58 -1.34
C ALA A 7 13.18 4.05 -1.53
N LEU A 8 14.15 3.36 -0.94
CA LEU A 8 14.23 1.90 -1.01
C LEU A 8 12.99 1.24 -0.43
N LEU A 9 12.58 1.65 0.78
CA LEU A 9 11.41 1.13 1.44
C LEU A 9 10.14 1.37 0.64
N ARG A 10 9.98 2.59 0.13
CA ARG A 10 8.84 3.01 -0.70
C ARG A 10 8.72 2.19 -1.98
N ILE A 11 9.84 2.06 -2.72
CA ILE A 11 9.87 1.31 -3.98
C ILE A 11 9.55 -0.16 -3.72
N TRP A 12 10.15 -0.76 -2.69
CA TRP A 12 9.89 -2.14 -2.32
C TRP A 12 8.41 -2.39 -1.97
N LEU A 13 7.84 -1.53 -1.12
CA LEU A 13 6.40 -1.60 -0.80
C LEU A 13 5.52 -1.43 -2.04
N GLY A 14 5.86 -0.49 -2.92
CA GLY A 14 5.15 -0.27 -4.16
C GLY A 14 5.15 -1.51 -5.05
N LEU A 15 6.29 -2.15 -5.23
CA LEU A 15 6.41 -3.41 -5.98
C LEU A 15 5.60 -4.53 -5.34
N LEU A 16 5.67 -4.67 -4.02
CA LEU A 16 4.90 -5.67 -3.28
C LEU A 16 3.39 -5.46 -3.50
N PHE A 17 2.89 -4.22 -3.43
CA PHE A 17 1.49 -3.93 -3.66
C PHE A 17 1.08 -4.18 -5.12
N VAL A 18 1.88 -3.76 -6.09
CA VAL A 18 1.60 -4.05 -7.51
C VAL A 18 1.48 -5.56 -7.75
N MET A 19 2.38 -6.36 -7.18
CA MET A 19 2.32 -7.82 -7.31
C MET A 19 1.05 -8.40 -6.69
N HIS A 20 0.63 -7.93 -5.51
CA HIS A 20 -0.61 -8.37 -4.88
C HIS A 20 -1.86 -7.89 -5.64
N GLY A 21 -1.85 -6.66 -6.13
CA GLY A 21 -2.93 -6.14 -6.97
C GLY A 21 -3.05 -6.88 -8.30
N TYR A 22 -1.93 -7.22 -8.93
CA TYR A 22 -1.89 -8.05 -10.13
C TYR A 22 -2.47 -9.46 -9.88
N LEU A 23 -2.06 -10.10 -8.80
CA LEU A 23 -2.61 -11.39 -8.37
C LEU A 23 -4.13 -11.29 -8.21
N GLY A 24 -4.61 -10.24 -7.53
CA GLY A 24 -6.03 -9.99 -7.35
C GLY A 24 -6.78 -9.76 -8.65
N ALA A 25 -6.21 -8.97 -9.57
CA ALA A 25 -6.88 -8.61 -10.82
C ALA A 25 -6.92 -9.75 -11.85
N VAL A 26 -5.82 -10.50 -11.99
CA VAL A 26 -5.62 -11.42 -13.12
C VAL A 26 -5.89 -12.87 -12.71
N LEU A 27 -5.48 -13.28 -11.51
CA LEU A 27 -5.56 -14.68 -11.09
C LEU A 27 -6.77 -14.99 -10.21
N LEU A 28 -7.19 -14.06 -9.33
CA LEU A 28 -8.28 -14.31 -8.40
C LEU A 28 -9.61 -13.71 -8.84
N GLY A 29 -9.59 -12.47 -9.30
CA GLY A 29 -10.78 -11.68 -9.57
C GLY A 29 -11.42 -11.08 -8.31
N PRO A 30 -12.26 -10.03 -8.46
CA PRO A 30 -12.90 -9.34 -7.34
C PRO A 30 -13.89 -10.24 -6.59
N GLU A 31 -14.51 -11.20 -7.24
CA GLU A 31 -15.45 -12.14 -6.65
C GLU A 31 -14.77 -13.10 -5.66
N ALA A 32 -13.57 -13.59 -5.98
CA ALA A 32 -12.79 -14.41 -5.06
C ALA A 32 -12.35 -13.60 -3.84
N ILE A 33 -11.97 -12.33 -4.04
CA ILE A 33 -11.61 -11.40 -2.95
C ILE A 33 -12.83 -11.10 -2.07
N ALA A 34 -14.05 -11.03 -2.64
CA ALA A 34 -15.28 -10.85 -1.89
C ALA A 34 -15.50 -11.96 -0.83
N GLY A 35 -15.05 -13.18 -1.09
CA GLY A 35 -15.05 -14.25 -0.09
C GLY A 35 -14.17 -13.96 1.12
N TYR A 36 -13.06 -13.28 0.96
CA TYR A 36 -12.21 -12.83 2.08
C TYR A 36 -12.87 -11.71 2.88
N THR A 37 -13.49 -10.73 2.21
CA THR A 37 -14.17 -9.63 2.91
C THR A 37 -15.33 -10.10 3.76
N THR A 38 -16.08 -11.11 3.29
CA THR A 38 -17.13 -11.75 4.09
C THR A 38 -16.56 -12.44 5.35
N ARG A 39 -15.41 -13.12 5.25
CA ARG A 39 -14.73 -13.70 6.42
C ARG A 39 -14.25 -12.64 7.41
N MET A 40 -13.98 -11.43 6.95
CA MET A 40 -13.63 -10.28 7.79
C MET A 40 -14.87 -9.67 8.48
N GLY A 41 -16.09 -10.13 8.17
CA GLY A 41 -17.32 -9.63 8.75
C GLY A 41 -18.02 -8.52 7.94
N PHE A 42 -17.57 -8.22 6.73
CA PHE A 42 -18.26 -7.27 5.86
C PHE A 42 -19.51 -7.91 5.22
N PRO A 43 -20.59 -7.13 4.96
CA PRO A 43 -21.76 -7.62 4.27
C PRO A 43 -21.40 -8.16 2.87
N ALA A 44 -22.03 -9.27 2.46
CA ALA A 44 -21.79 -9.86 1.15
C ALA A 44 -22.08 -8.88 0.00
N SER A 45 -23.05 -7.98 0.18
CA SER A 45 -23.37 -6.92 -0.79
C SER A 45 -22.23 -5.93 -1.05
N ALA A 46 -21.31 -5.74 -0.10
CA ALA A 46 -20.13 -4.88 -0.25
C ALA A 46 -18.92 -5.65 -0.80
N GLY A 47 -18.94 -6.96 -0.82
CA GLY A 47 -17.77 -7.80 -1.07
C GLY A 47 -17.06 -7.52 -2.39
N VAL A 48 -17.79 -7.47 -3.50
CA VAL A 48 -17.22 -7.22 -4.83
C VAL A 48 -16.64 -5.80 -4.93
N GLY A 49 -17.34 -4.79 -4.38
CA GLY A 49 -16.85 -3.42 -4.33
C GLY A 49 -15.55 -3.29 -3.53
N LEU A 50 -15.46 -3.96 -2.37
CA LEU A 50 -14.25 -4.03 -1.57
C LEU A 50 -13.12 -4.78 -2.31
N GLY A 51 -13.46 -5.82 -3.08
CA GLY A 51 -12.52 -6.52 -3.94
C GLY A 51 -11.89 -5.59 -4.98
N TRP A 52 -12.71 -4.79 -5.68
CA TRP A 52 -12.21 -3.79 -6.62
C TRP A 52 -11.41 -2.70 -5.94
N TYR A 53 -11.82 -2.24 -4.75
CA TYR A 53 -11.04 -1.28 -3.97
C TYR A 53 -9.65 -1.83 -3.62
N LEU A 54 -9.56 -3.08 -3.16
CA LEU A 54 -8.28 -3.73 -2.86
C LEU A 54 -7.39 -3.78 -4.10
N ILE A 55 -7.92 -4.25 -5.23
CA ILE A 55 -7.19 -4.34 -6.49
C ILE A 55 -6.68 -2.96 -6.91
N ALA A 56 -7.55 -1.95 -6.93
CA ALA A 56 -7.18 -0.60 -7.33
C ALA A 56 -6.17 0.05 -6.38
N ALA A 57 -6.38 -0.07 -5.06
CA ALA A 57 -5.45 0.46 -4.06
C ALA A 57 -4.06 -0.14 -4.21
N HIS A 58 -3.97 -1.45 -4.45
CA HIS A 58 -2.70 -2.15 -4.61
C HIS A 58 -2.04 -1.86 -5.96
N LEU A 59 -2.76 -1.93 -7.08
CA LEU A 59 -2.19 -1.66 -8.40
C LEU A 59 -1.83 -0.19 -8.58
N VAL A 60 -2.80 0.71 -8.41
CA VAL A 60 -2.58 2.14 -8.65
C VAL A 60 -1.76 2.75 -7.53
N GLY A 61 -2.14 2.51 -6.26
CA GLY A 61 -1.38 3.00 -5.11
C GLY A 61 0.04 2.45 -5.08
N GLY A 62 0.22 1.16 -5.41
CA GLY A 62 1.54 0.55 -5.52
C GLY A 62 2.39 1.18 -6.64
N ALA A 63 1.84 1.38 -7.83
CA ALA A 63 2.53 2.03 -8.93
C ALA A 63 2.94 3.49 -8.58
N LEU A 64 2.04 4.25 -7.94
CA LEU A 64 2.32 5.59 -7.45
C LEU A 64 3.44 5.59 -6.40
N LEU A 65 3.48 4.59 -5.52
CA LEU A 65 4.58 4.41 -4.57
C LEU A 65 5.91 4.13 -5.31
N VAL A 66 5.92 3.27 -6.34
CA VAL A 66 7.15 2.98 -7.09
C VAL A 66 7.75 4.25 -7.68
N ILE A 67 6.96 5.06 -8.37
CA ILE A 67 7.44 6.30 -8.99
C ILE A 67 7.59 7.48 -8.00
N GLY A 68 7.00 7.36 -6.80
CA GLY A 68 7.02 8.41 -5.79
C GLY A 68 6.19 9.62 -6.14
N LEU A 69 4.99 9.38 -6.67
CA LEU A 69 4.01 10.42 -6.97
C LEU A 69 2.85 10.31 -5.97
N TRP A 70 2.49 11.43 -5.35
CA TRP A 70 1.48 11.49 -4.29
C TRP A 70 1.72 10.43 -3.20
N THR A 71 2.98 10.26 -2.83
CA THR A 71 3.47 9.15 -1.99
C THR A 71 2.63 8.94 -0.73
N ARG A 72 2.30 10.02 -0.02
CA ARG A 72 1.52 9.93 1.23
C ARG A 72 0.09 9.45 0.98
N ALA A 73 -0.56 9.95 -0.07
CA ALA A 73 -1.91 9.53 -0.44
C ALA A 73 -1.90 8.07 -0.95
N ALA A 74 -0.91 7.71 -1.76
CA ALA A 74 -0.73 6.36 -2.26
C ALA A 74 -0.49 5.33 -1.13
N ALA A 75 0.26 5.71 -0.09
CA ALA A 75 0.39 4.89 1.11
C ALA A 75 -0.94 4.82 1.88
N LEU A 76 -1.60 5.97 2.09
CA LEU A 76 -2.84 6.06 2.87
C LEU A 76 -3.96 5.17 2.29
N VAL A 77 -4.14 5.11 0.98
CA VAL A 77 -5.20 4.26 0.38
C VAL A 77 -4.95 2.77 0.55
N ASN A 78 -3.71 2.35 0.80
CA ASN A 78 -3.36 0.97 1.09
C ASN A 78 -3.51 0.61 2.59
N VAL A 79 -3.42 1.59 3.50
CA VAL A 79 -3.51 1.35 4.96
C VAL A 79 -4.78 0.60 5.36
N PRO A 80 -6.01 1.00 4.93
CA PRO A 80 -7.23 0.29 5.33
C PRO A 80 -7.25 -1.18 4.89
N VAL A 81 -6.70 -1.47 3.70
CA VAL A 81 -6.63 -2.83 3.16
C VAL A 81 -5.74 -3.71 4.04
N ILE A 82 -4.53 -3.23 4.35
CA ILE A 82 -3.57 -4.00 5.13
C ILE A 82 -4.01 -4.08 6.60
N ALA A 83 -4.55 -2.99 7.15
CA ALA A 83 -5.06 -2.99 8.51
C ALA A 83 -6.22 -4.00 8.68
N SER A 84 -7.15 -4.05 7.73
CA SER A 84 -8.22 -5.06 7.77
C SER A 84 -7.66 -6.48 7.66
N ALA A 85 -6.66 -6.72 6.81
CA ALA A 85 -5.99 -8.01 6.73
C ALA A 85 -5.33 -8.40 8.06
N VAL A 86 -4.62 -7.47 8.73
CA VAL A 86 -4.01 -7.74 10.05
C VAL A 86 -5.09 -8.06 11.09
N PHE A 87 -6.03 -7.12 11.31
CA PHE A 87 -6.91 -7.17 12.48
C PHE A 87 -8.13 -8.07 12.30
N LEU A 88 -8.66 -8.19 11.07
CA LEU A 88 -9.89 -8.93 10.82
C LEU A 88 -9.66 -10.33 10.23
N LEU A 89 -8.53 -10.55 9.55
CA LEU A 89 -8.25 -11.83 8.90
C LEU A 89 -7.18 -12.64 9.64
N HIS A 90 -6.01 -12.05 9.89
CA HIS A 90 -4.83 -12.80 10.33
C HIS A 90 -4.58 -12.78 11.85
N LEU A 91 -5.14 -11.83 12.61
CA LEU A 91 -4.84 -11.68 14.04
C LEU A 91 -5.10 -12.97 14.85
N ARG A 92 -6.16 -13.72 14.48
CA ARG A 92 -6.53 -14.97 15.16
C ARG A 92 -5.66 -16.18 14.76
N GLN A 93 -4.78 -16.04 13.78
CA GLN A 93 -3.92 -17.13 13.28
C GLN A 93 -2.59 -17.22 14.04
N GLY A 94 -2.37 -16.38 15.05
CA GLY A 94 -1.12 -16.28 15.78
C GLY A 94 -0.11 -15.34 15.13
N PHE A 95 0.98 -15.04 15.82
CA PHE A 95 1.99 -14.09 15.34
C PHE A 95 2.81 -14.67 14.20
N PHE A 96 3.44 -15.81 14.43
CA PHE A 96 4.41 -16.37 13.47
C PHE A 96 3.73 -16.93 12.21
N MET A 97 4.34 -16.65 11.05
CA MET A 97 3.94 -17.22 9.79
C MET A 97 4.14 -18.74 9.80
N SER A 98 3.10 -19.49 9.52
CA SER A 98 3.07 -20.95 9.48
C SER A 98 2.15 -21.44 8.36
N SER A 99 2.00 -22.76 8.22
CA SER A 99 1.01 -23.35 7.30
C SER A 99 -0.44 -22.97 7.65
N ALA A 100 -0.71 -22.61 8.90
CA ALA A 100 -2.00 -22.12 9.37
C ALA A 100 -2.19 -20.61 9.16
N GLY A 101 -1.18 -19.90 8.68
CA GLY A 101 -1.14 -18.44 8.55
C GLY A 101 -0.33 -17.78 9.67
N GLY A 102 -0.50 -16.47 9.84
CA GLY A 102 0.17 -15.65 10.84
C GLY A 102 0.15 -14.19 10.42
N TYR A 103 0.22 -13.26 11.38
CA TYR A 103 0.08 -11.84 11.07
C TYR A 103 1.40 -11.06 11.06
N GLU A 104 2.57 -11.69 11.38
CA GLU A 104 3.85 -10.99 11.44
C GLU A 104 4.22 -10.27 10.15
N PHE A 105 4.04 -10.94 8.99
CA PHE A 105 4.33 -10.36 7.69
C PHE A 105 3.40 -9.18 7.38
N THR A 106 2.10 -9.37 7.54
CA THR A 106 1.09 -8.34 7.24
C THR A 106 1.23 -7.14 8.17
N LEU A 107 1.55 -7.38 9.46
CA LEU A 107 1.83 -6.31 10.41
C LEU A 107 3.11 -5.54 10.03
N THR A 108 4.16 -6.23 9.63
CA THR A 108 5.40 -5.60 9.14
C THR A 108 5.13 -4.70 7.94
N VAL A 109 4.32 -5.17 6.97
CA VAL A 109 3.91 -4.37 5.82
C VAL A 109 3.08 -3.16 6.25
N LEU A 110 2.16 -3.31 7.21
CA LEU A 110 1.38 -2.19 7.75
C LEU A 110 2.27 -1.12 8.37
N VAL A 111 3.20 -1.52 9.26
CA VAL A 111 4.14 -0.60 9.92
C VAL A 111 5.02 0.10 8.88
N ALA A 112 5.55 -0.62 7.90
CA ALA A 112 6.35 -0.06 6.84
C ALA A 112 5.56 0.93 5.97
N THR A 113 4.28 0.65 5.67
CA THR A 113 3.40 1.55 4.92
C THR A 113 3.11 2.83 5.70
N LEU A 114 2.84 2.71 7.01
CA LEU A 114 2.69 3.87 7.90
C LEU A 114 3.99 4.69 7.98
N ALA A 115 5.14 4.04 8.06
CA ALA A 115 6.43 4.72 8.03
C ALA A 115 6.63 5.52 6.74
N VAL A 116 6.35 4.97 5.57
CA VAL A 116 6.43 5.68 4.28
C VAL A 116 5.42 6.83 4.22
N MET A 117 4.21 6.64 4.73
CA MET A 117 3.19 7.70 4.80
C MET A 117 3.68 8.89 5.62
N LEU A 118 4.35 8.65 6.75
CA LEU A 118 4.87 9.70 7.63
C LEU A 118 6.14 10.34 7.08
N LEU A 119 7.10 9.54 6.62
CA LEU A 119 8.40 10.01 6.11
C LEU A 119 8.27 10.74 4.77
N GLY A 120 7.31 10.33 3.93
CA GLY A 120 7.07 10.92 2.62
C GLY A 120 7.88 10.27 1.50
N PRO A 121 8.15 11.01 0.39
CA PRO A 121 8.62 10.40 -0.87
C PRO A 121 10.07 9.91 -0.87
N GLY A 122 10.95 10.55 -0.09
CA GLY A 122 12.39 10.26 -0.13
C GLY A 122 13.05 10.63 -1.46
N ALA A 123 14.24 10.10 -1.70
CA ALA A 123 14.96 10.29 -2.95
C ALA A 123 14.28 9.56 -4.13
N LEU A 124 14.69 9.87 -5.37
CA LEU A 124 14.17 9.23 -6.59
C LEU A 124 12.63 9.25 -6.68
N SER A 125 12.03 10.41 -6.40
CA SER A 125 10.59 10.57 -6.45
C SER A 125 10.16 11.75 -7.32
N VAL A 126 9.01 11.60 -7.96
CA VAL A 126 8.38 12.68 -8.74
C VAL A 126 7.96 13.82 -7.81
N ASP A 127 7.46 13.51 -6.61
CA ASP A 127 7.09 14.51 -5.61
C ASP A 127 8.28 15.41 -5.23
N HIS A 128 9.49 14.85 -5.09
CA HIS A 128 10.69 15.60 -4.79
C HIS A 128 11.09 16.50 -5.94
N ALA A 129 11.12 15.98 -7.16
CA ALA A 129 11.44 16.75 -8.36
C ALA A 129 10.48 17.93 -8.61
N ILE A 130 9.19 17.76 -8.30
CA ILE A 130 8.19 18.83 -8.40
C ILE A 130 8.46 19.91 -7.33
N SER A 131 8.78 19.49 -6.10
CA SER A 131 9.05 20.42 -5.00
C SER A 131 10.29 21.28 -5.28
N ASP A 132 11.38 20.69 -5.78
CA ASP A 132 12.61 21.38 -6.12
C ASP A 132 12.38 22.43 -7.22
N ARG A 133 11.63 22.07 -8.26
CA ARG A 133 11.27 23.02 -9.33
C ARG A 133 10.47 24.22 -8.83
N ARG A 134 9.55 23.99 -7.89
CA ARG A 134 8.75 25.08 -7.29
C ARG A 134 9.61 26.05 -6.48
N LEU A 135 10.57 25.54 -5.74
CA LEU A 135 11.52 26.35 -4.98
C LEU A 135 12.42 27.18 -5.92
N ASP A 136 12.93 26.58 -6.99
CA ASP A 136 13.75 27.29 -7.99
C ASP A 136 12.99 28.41 -8.67
N VAL A 137 11.73 28.21 -9.01
CA VAL A 137 10.89 29.26 -9.62
C VAL A 137 10.61 30.37 -8.61
N ALA A 138 10.28 30.03 -7.37
CA ALA A 138 10.03 31.04 -6.32
C ALA A 138 11.25 31.90 -6.01
N MET A 139 12.47 31.34 -6.05
CA MET A 139 13.72 32.07 -5.85
C MET A 139 14.11 32.98 -7.02
N ARG A 140 13.55 32.77 -8.21
CA ARG A 140 13.82 33.60 -9.42
C ARG A 140 12.81 34.71 -9.65
N MET A 141 11.75 34.76 -8.87
CA MET A 141 10.77 35.85 -8.93
C MET A 141 11.36 37.08 -8.20
N PRO A 142 11.37 38.28 -8.83
CA PRO A 142 11.89 39.51 -8.24
C PRO A 142 11.03 39.98 -7.07
#